data_5204fdc9611eb9199854977cb2a033cc
#
_entry.id   5204fdc9611eb9199854977cb2a033cc
#
_cell.length_a   1.000
_cell.length_b   1.000
_cell.length_c   1.000
_cell.angle_alpha   90.00
_cell.angle_beta   90.00
_cell.angle_gamma   90.00
#
_symmetry.space_group_name_H-M   'P 1'
#
loop_
_entity.id
_entity.type
_entity.pdbx_description
1 polymer ?
#
loop_
_entity_poly.entity_id
_entity_poly.type
_entity_poly.pdbx_seq_one_letter_code
_entity_poly.pdbx_strand_id
1 'polypeptide(L)'
;PLAVGRDPASHPDPVAIDGRFRLHGSIDLVEERAGTGELRVTDHKTGKFRGKDRMVVGGGAGLQPGLYSLALEAATGRSVVEGRLYYATTDGGYRQVRIPLTPEARRSGVEVLEIVDRAIETGFLAPAPVEKACTWCDFRPVCGPMAERRISRIKSREPLADLIELRKRP
;
A
#
# COMPACT_ATOMS: atom_id res chain seq x y z
N PRO A 1 -0.15 -1.54 -16.43
CA PRO A 1 -0.93 -2.71 -16.05
C PRO A 1 -0.58 -3.83 -17.01
N LEU A 2 0.01 -4.89 -16.47
CA LEU A 2 0.16 -6.13 -17.24
C LEU A 2 -1.27 -6.59 -17.58
N ALA A 3 -1.63 -6.53 -18.85
CA ALA A 3 -2.93 -7.04 -19.27
C ALA A 3 -2.94 -8.54 -19.00
N VAL A 4 -4.01 -9.03 -18.37
CA VAL A 4 -4.23 -10.46 -18.18
C VAL A 4 -3.96 -11.20 -19.50
N GLY A 5 -3.07 -12.21 -19.47
CA GLY A 5 -2.67 -12.99 -20.63
C GLY A 5 -1.49 -12.47 -21.47
N ARG A 6 -0.85 -11.35 -21.12
CA ARG A 6 0.37 -10.89 -21.81
C ARG A 6 1.65 -11.38 -21.17
N ASP A 7 1.64 -11.70 -19.88
CA ASP A 7 2.76 -12.29 -19.16
C ASP A 7 2.36 -13.71 -18.72
N PRO A 8 3.10 -14.75 -19.08
CA PRO A 8 2.82 -16.13 -18.66
C PRO A 8 2.75 -16.31 -17.13
N ALA A 9 3.41 -15.42 -16.37
CA ALA A 9 3.40 -15.42 -14.91
C ALA A 9 2.20 -14.67 -14.32
N SER A 10 1.33 -14.04 -15.15
CA SER A 10 0.15 -13.33 -14.68
C SER A 10 -0.87 -14.29 -14.09
N HIS A 11 -1.38 -13.95 -12.90
CA HIS A 11 -2.50 -14.67 -12.27
C HIS A 11 -3.82 -14.02 -12.68
N PRO A 12 -4.75 -14.76 -13.33
CA PRO A 12 -5.96 -14.14 -13.91
C PRO A 12 -6.98 -13.71 -12.87
N ASP A 13 -7.04 -14.40 -11.72
CA ASP A 13 -8.04 -14.18 -10.69
C ASP A 13 -7.49 -13.36 -9.51
N PRO A 14 -8.38 -12.65 -8.76
CA PRO A 14 -7.99 -12.03 -7.51
C PRO A 14 -7.43 -13.06 -6.51
N VAL A 15 -6.31 -12.74 -5.91
CA VAL A 15 -5.61 -13.62 -4.98
C VAL A 15 -6.15 -13.44 -3.57
N ALA A 16 -6.45 -14.54 -2.89
CA ALA A 16 -6.91 -14.51 -1.50
C ALA A 16 -5.71 -14.36 -0.55
N ILE A 17 -5.73 -13.31 0.28
CA ILE A 17 -4.79 -13.11 1.38
C ILE A 17 -5.51 -13.49 2.66
N ASP A 18 -4.85 -14.30 3.49
CA ASP A 18 -5.38 -14.80 4.78
C ASP A 18 -6.77 -15.46 4.66
N GLY A 19 -7.06 -16.04 3.50
CA GLY A 19 -8.35 -16.70 3.20
C GLY A 19 -9.58 -15.77 3.15
N ARG A 20 -9.43 -14.48 3.45
CA ARG A 20 -10.52 -13.49 3.58
C ARG A 20 -10.50 -12.42 2.52
N PHE A 21 -9.34 -11.79 2.32
CA PHE A 21 -9.22 -10.59 1.49
C PHE A 21 -8.83 -10.97 0.06
N ARG A 22 -9.57 -10.50 -0.92
CA ARG A 22 -9.25 -10.73 -2.33
C ARG A 22 -8.56 -9.51 -2.91
N LEU A 23 -7.27 -9.68 -3.26
CA LEU A 23 -6.47 -8.61 -3.86
C LEU A 23 -6.35 -8.81 -5.37
N HIS A 24 -6.56 -7.73 -6.10
CA HIS A 24 -6.29 -7.62 -7.54
C HIS A 24 -5.43 -6.39 -7.80
N GLY A 25 -4.43 -6.50 -8.68
CA GLY A 25 -3.52 -5.40 -8.99
C GLY A 25 -2.43 -5.80 -9.96
N SER A 26 -1.49 -4.87 -10.20
CA SER A 26 -0.32 -5.11 -11.05
C SER A 26 0.95 -4.89 -10.24
N ILE A 27 1.89 -5.80 -10.35
CA ILE A 27 3.23 -5.70 -9.79
C ILE A 27 4.16 -5.23 -10.91
N ASP A 28 4.93 -4.16 -10.67
CA ASP A 28 5.81 -3.59 -11.69
C ASP A 28 6.98 -4.53 -12.01
N LEU A 29 7.56 -5.18 -10.97
CA LEU A 29 8.68 -6.09 -11.15
C LEU A 29 8.72 -7.13 -10.04
N VAL A 30 8.87 -8.40 -10.43
CA VAL A 30 9.21 -9.52 -9.55
C VAL A 30 10.62 -9.95 -9.87
N GLU A 31 11.46 -10.02 -8.84
CA GLU A 31 12.87 -10.45 -8.94
C GLU A 31 13.07 -11.73 -8.15
N GLU A 32 13.85 -12.63 -8.71
CA GLU A 32 14.25 -13.88 -8.07
C GLU A 32 15.73 -13.86 -7.73
N ARG A 33 16.07 -14.26 -6.50
CA ARG A 33 17.48 -14.40 -6.11
C ARG A 33 18.03 -15.71 -6.66
N ALA A 34 19.05 -15.59 -7.48
CA ALA A 34 19.76 -16.76 -7.99
C ALA A 34 20.29 -17.65 -6.84
N GLY A 35 20.06 -18.94 -6.94
CA GLY A 35 20.52 -19.95 -5.98
C GLY A 35 19.60 -20.24 -4.81
N THR A 36 18.77 -19.28 -4.34
CA THR A 36 17.80 -19.52 -3.25
C THR A 36 16.36 -19.59 -3.72
N GLY A 37 16.04 -19.00 -4.86
CA GLY A 37 14.68 -18.92 -5.38
C GLY A 37 13.77 -17.95 -4.60
N GLU A 38 14.31 -17.19 -3.66
CA GLU A 38 13.56 -16.16 -2.91
C GLU A 38 13.13 -15.02 -3.81
N LEU A 39 11.91 -14.54 -3.62
CA LEU A 39 11.34 -13.48 -4.43
C LEU A 39 11.40 -12.13 -3.73
N ARG A 40 11.45 -11.08 -4.55
CA ARG A 40 11.27 -9.69 -4.14
C ARG A 40 10.29 -9.01 -5.08
N VAL A 41 9.39 -8.21 -4.50
CA VAL A 41 8.48 -7.33 -5.25
C VAL A 41 9.07 -5.93 -5.28
N THR A 42 9.13 -5.32 -6.45
CA THR A 42 9.51 -3.92 -6.61
C THR A 42 8.39 -3.12 -7.25
N ASP A 43 8.09 -1.98 -6.64
CA ASP A 43 7.19 -0.95 -7.15
C ASP A 43 8.02 0.28 -7.52
N HIS A 44 7.91 0.74 -8.77
CA HIS A 44 8.67 1.87 -9.30
C HIS A 44 7.93 3.19 -9.07
N LYS A 45 8.63 4.16 -8.53
CA LYS A 45 8.11 5.51 -8.30
C LYS A 45 8.88 6.53 -9.15
N THR A 46 8.12 7.40 -9.83
CA THR A 46 8.69 8.47 -10.68
C THR A 46 8.76 9.83 -9.96
N GLY A 47 8.13 9.93 -8.79
CA GLY A 47 8.08 11.17 -8.00
C GLY A 47 9.27 11.35 -7.07
N LYS A 48 9.27 12.50 -6.37
CA LYS A 48 10.26 12.78 -5.31
C LYS A 48 10.06 11.87 -4.10
N PHE A 49 11.15 11.43 -3.51
CA PHE A 49 11.08 10.73 -2.24
C PHE A 49 10.66 11.69 -1.11
N ARG A 50 9.59 11.36 -0.40
CA ARG A 50 9.04 12.12 0.74
C ARG A 50 8.81 11.25 1.97
N GLY A 51 9.26 10.01 1.94
CA GLY A 51 9.05 9.03 2.99
C GLY A 51 10.19 8.93 3.99
N LYS A 52 10.08 7.92 4.86
CA LYS A 52 11.15 7.51 5.78
C LYS A 52 11.92 6.34 5.17
N ASP A 53 13.19 6.19 5.51
CA ASP A 53 14.05 5.10 5.02
C ASP A 53 13.65 3.72 5.56
N ARG A 54 12.95 3.71 6.67
CA ARG A 54 12.40 2.49 7.27
C ARG A 54 10.91 2.64 7.40
N MET A 55 10.18 1.77 6.73
CA MET A 55 8.73 1.65 6.85
C MET A 55 8.33 0.18 6.72
N VAL A 56 7.21 -0.17 7.31
CA VAL A 56 6.50 -1.42 7.09
C VAL A 56 5.23 -1.13 6.29
N VAL A 57 4.44 -0.22 6.79
CA VAL A 57 3.18 0.27 6.21
C VAL A 57 3.28 1.74 5.82
N GLY A 58 4.18 2.49 6.49
CA GLY A 58 4.42 3.91 6.23
C GLY A 58 3.19 4.78 6.41
N GLY A 59 2.34 4.48 7.40
CA GLY A 59 1.08 5.18 7.61
C GLY A 59 0.11 5.07 6.43
N GLY A 60 0.23 4.04 5.61
CA GLY A 60 -0.54 3.82 4.38
C GLY A 60 0.21 4.20 3.09
N ALA A 61 1.31 4.94 3.17
CA ALA A 61 2.07 5.35 1.98
C ALA A 61 2.95 4.24 1.39
N GLY A 62 3.29 3.21 2.18
CA GLY A 62 4.14 2.08 1.80
C GLY A 62 3.40 0.76 1.61
N LEU A 63 2.07 0.78 1.46
CA LEU A 63 1.24 -0.43 1.42
C LEU A 63 1.50 -1.32 0.20
N GLN A 64 1.68 -0.75 -0.99
CA GLN A 64 1.76 -1.53 -2.23
C GLN A 64 2.82 -2.64 -2.18
N PRO A 65 4.10 -2.39 -1.88
CA PRO A 65 5.09 -3.45 -1.88
C PRO A 65 4.79 -4.56 -0.86
N GLY A 66 4.28 -4.20 0.31
CA GLY A 66 3.90 -5.16 1.34
C GLY A 66 2.73 -6.04 0.93
N LEU A 67 1.63 -5.45 0.48
CA LEU A 67 0.44 -6.18 0.04
C LEU A 67 0.71 -7.02 -1.21
N TYR A 68 1.47 -6.50 -2.15
CA TYR A 68 1.85 -7.24 -3.35
C TYR A 68 2.78 -8.41 -3.03
N SER A 69 3.63 -8.27 -2.01
CA SER A 69 4.45 -9.39 -1.52
C SER A 69 3.57 -10.51 -0.94
N LEU A 70 2.57 -10.18 -0.13
CA LEU A 70 1.61 -11.15 0.41
C LEU A 70 0.81 -11.82 -0.72
N ALA A 71 0.36 -11.04 -1.70
CA ALA A 71 -0.37 -11.58 -2.85
C ALA A 71 0.48 -12.51 -3.70
N LEU A 72 1.75 -12.15 -3.97
CA LEU A 72 2.65 -12.99 -4.75
C LEU A 72 2.94 -14.31 -4.03
N GLU A 73 3.15 -14.28 -2.71
CA GLU A 73 3.30 -15.53 -1.93
C GLU A 73 2.06 -16.41 -2.01
N ALA A 74 0.88 -15.82 -1.82
CA ALA A 74 -0.37 -16.56 -1.89
C ALA A 74 -0.65 -17.14 -3.29
N ALA A 75 -0.29 -16.41 -4.35
CA ALA A 75 -0.47 -16.84 -5.72
C ALA A 75 0.49 -17.95 -6.16
N THR A 76 1.74 -17.90 -5.67
CA THR A 76 2.82 -18.77 -6.16
C THR A 76 3.23 -19.87 -5.20
N GLY A 77 2.87 -19.75 -3.92
CA GLY A 77 3.38 -20.63 -2.85
C GLY A 77 4.89 -20.46 -2.57
N ARG A 78 5.54 -19.45 -3.15
CA ARG A 78 6.98 -19.21 -3.04
C ARG A 78 7.26 -18.12 -2.01
N SER A 79 8.40 -18.20 -1.31
CA SER A 79 8.80 -17.21 -0.31
C SER A 79 9.14 -15.86 -0.94
N VAL A 80 8.49 -14.80 -0.48
CA VAL A 80 8.84 -13.40 -0.78
C VAL A 80 9.53 -12.80 0.45
N VAL A 81 10.77 -12.38 0.32
CA VAL A 81 11.59 -11.92 1.45
C VAL A 81 11.48 -10.41 1.69
N GLU A 82 11.20 -9.64 0.66
CA GLU A 82 11.03 -8.18 0.80
C GLU A 82 10.15 -7.58 -0.29
N GLY A 83 9.46 -6.49 0.06
CA GLY A 83 8.95 -5.50 -0.87
C GLY A 83 9.91 -4.33 -1.00
N ARG A 84 9.93 -3.65 -2.15
CA ARG A 84 10.81 -2.50 -2.40
C ARG A 84 10.05 -1.40 -3.13
N LEU A 85 10.19 -0.15 -2.64
CA LEU A 85 9.92 1.04 -3.43
C LEU A 85 11.22 1.50 -4.08
N TYR A 86 11.23 1.64 -5.39
CA TYR A 86 12.38 2.16 -6.12
C TYR A 86 12.03 3.47 -6.84
N TYR A 87 12.61 4.56 -6.37
CA TYR A 87 12.45 5.89 -6.96
C TYR A 87 13.43 6.04 -8.13
N ALA A 88 13.00 5.62 -9.32
CA ALA A 88 13.83 5.45 -10.51
C ALA A 88 14.09 6.75 -11.29
N THR A 89 14.17 7.89 -10.62
CA THR A 89 14.38 9.21 -11.25
C THR A 89 15.41 10.03 -10.51
N THR A 90 15.97 11.03 -11.20
CA THR A 90 16.86 12.03 -10.59
C THR A 90 16.17 12.76 -9.43
N ASP A 91 14.91 13.14 -9.60
CA ASP A 91 14.09 13.80 -8.57
C ASP A 91 13.85 12.91 -7.35
N GLY A 92 13.78 11.61 -7.53
CA GLY A 92 13.69 10.60 -6.49
C GLY A 92 15.04 10.19 -5.90
N GLY A 93 16.14 10.67 -6.48
CA GLY A 93 17.50 10.39 -6.04
C GLY A 93 17.92 8.92 -6.22
N TYR A 94 17.25 8.18 -7.12
CA TYR A 94 17.46 6.74 -7.32
C TYR A 94 17.38 5.93 -6.02
N ARG A 95 16.55 6.42 -5.10
CA ARG A 95 16.45 5.86 -3.74
C ARG A 95 15.68 4.55 -3.72
N GLN A 96 16.13 3.63 -2.88
CA GLN A 96 15.46 2.37 -2.60
C GLN A 96 15.02 2.34 -1.14
N VAL A 97 13.73 2.05 -0.91
CA VAL A 97 13.19 1.78 0.41
C VAL A 97 12.83 0.30 0.46
N ARG A 98 13.50 -0.43 1.33
CA ARG A 98 13.31 -1.88 1.51
C ARG A 98 12.36 -2.13 2.67
N ILE A 99 11.42 -3.03 2.45
CA ILE A 99 10.41 -3.45 3.41
C ILE A 99 10.57 -4.97 3.58
N PRO A 100 11.39 -5.43 4.53
CA PRO A 100 11.55 -6.85 4.80
C PRO A 100 10.20 -7.48 5.19
N LEU A 101 9.85 -8.60 4.58
CA LEU A 101 8.59 -9.28 4.82
C LEU A 101 8.70 -10.19 6.06
N THR A 102 8.97 -9.59 7.22
CA THR A 102 9.03 -10.28 8.50
C THR A 102 7.65 -10.77 8.95
N PRO A 103 7.55 -11.67 9.94
CA PRO A 103 6.25 -12.07 10.52
C PRO A 103 5.44 -10.86 11.01
N GLU A 104 6.09 -9.83 11.58
CA GLU A 104 5.46 -8.59 12.02
C GLU A 104 4.91 -7.79 10.84
N ALA A 105 5.70 -7.65 9.77
CA ALA A 105 5.26 -6.95 8.56
C ALA A 105 4.05 -7.64 7.91
N ARG A 106 4.03 -8.98 7.90
CA ARG A 106 2.89 -9.77 7.41
C ARG A 106 1.64 -9.50 8.23
N ARG A 107 1.74 -9.56 9.57
CA ARG A 107 0.61 -9.23 10.46
C ARG A 107 0.10 -7.81 10.24
N SER A 108 1.02 -6.84 10.18
CA SER A 108 0.65 -5.43 9.90
C SER A 108 -0.07 -5.27 8.57
N GLY A 109 0.32 -6.02 7.53
CA GLY A 109 -0.37 -6.02 6.24
C GLY A 109 -1.81 -6.52 6.36
N VAL A 110 -2.04 -7.64 7.07
CA VAL A 110 -3.37 -8.21 7.31
C VAL A 110 -4.23 -7.24 8.14
N GLU A 111 -3.70 -6.69 9.22
CA GLU A 111 -4.41 -5.72 10.06
C GLU A 111 -4.84 -4.45 9.30
N VAL A 112 -4.03 -4.02 8.33
CA VAL A 112 -4.42 -2.91 7.43
C VAL A 112 -5.59 -3.31 6.54
N LEU A 113 -5.57 -4.52 6.00
CA LEU A 113 -6.70 -5.04 5.20
C LEU A 113 -7.98 -5.12 6.04
N GLU A 114 -7.89 -5.51 7.31
CA GLU A 114 -9.03 -5.51 8.24
C GLU A 114 -9.60 -4.10 8.48
N ILE A 115 -8.72 -3.09 8.61
CA ILE A 115 -9.16 -1.68 8.76
C ILE A 115 -9.90 -1.23 7.50
N VAL A 116 -9.36 -1.53 6.32
CA VAL A 116 -9.97 -1.15 5.04
C VAL A 116 -11.31 -1.87 4.84
N ASP A 117 -11.36 -3.16 5.13
CA ASP A 117 -12.56 -3.99 5.02
C ASP A 117 -13.69 -3.46 5.91
N ARG A 118 -13.41 -3.18 7.19
CA ARG A 118 -14.41 -2.56 8.09
C ARG A 118 -14.92 -1.23 7.57
N ALA A 119 -14.04 -0.39 7.02
CA ALA A 119 -14.45 0.90 6.46
C ALA A 119 -15.38 0.73 5.25
N ILE A 120 -15.12 -0.27 4.42
CA ILE A 120 -15.98 -0.59 3.26
C ILE A 120 -17.32 -1.16 3.71
N GLU A 121 -17.31 -2.17 4.58
CA GLU A 121 -18.53 -2.84 5.06
C GLU A 121 -19.47 -1.90 5.81
N THR A 122 -18.92 -1.01 6.62
CA THR A 122 -19.70 -0.01 7.35
C THR A 122 -20.10 1.19 6.50
N GLY A 123 -19.59 1.30 5.27
CA GLY A 123 -19.77 2.46 4.41
C GLY A 123 -19.11 3.74 4.95
N PHE A 124 -18.21 3.62 5.93
CA PHE A 124 -17.56 4.77 6.55
C PHE A 124 -16.27 5.15 5.81
N LEU A 125 -16.42 5.85 4.69
CA LEU A 125 -15.32 6.35 3.85
C LEU A 125 -15.20 7.89 3.99
N ALA A 126 -15.09 8.36 5.22
CA ALA A 126 -15.04 9.79 5.51
C ALA A 126 -13.76 10.45 4.94
N PRO A 127 -13.89 11.64 4.33
CA PRO A 127 -12.73 12.39 3.88
C PRO A 127 -11.89 12.83 5.10
N ALA A 128 -10.65 12.44 5.14
CA ALA A 128 -9.73 12.79 6.21
C ALA A 128 -8.37 13.25 5.65
N PRO A 129 -8.33 14.38 4.93
CA PRO A 129 -7.10 14.86 4.31
C PRO A 129 -6.03 15.19 5.37
N VAL A 130 -4.80 14.89 5.04
CA VAL A 130 -3.63 15.47 5.71
C VAL A 130 -3.37 16.87 5.15
N GLU A 131 -2.49 17.63 5.80
CA GLU A 131 -2.12 18.99 5.33
C GLU A 131 -1.70 18.97 3.84
N LYS A 132 -2.25 19.89 3.07
CA LYS A 132 -2.03 20.07 1.62
C LYS A 132 -2.52 18.92 0.72
N ALA A 133 -3.14 17.87 1.25
CA ALA A 133 -3.63 16.75 0.44
C ALA A 133 -4.71 17.19 -0.57
N CYS A 134 -5.51 18.20 -0.24
CA CYS A 134 -6.57 18.69 -1.13
C CYS A 134 -6.06 19.47 -2.34
N THR A 135 -4.79 19.85 -2.40
CA THR A 135 -4.22 20.65 -3.50
C THR A 135 -4.29 19.91 -4.83
N TRP A 136 -4.08 18.59 -4.81
CA TRP A 136 -4.03 17.73 -6.00
C TRP A 136 -5.06 16.59 -5.95
N CYS A 137 -6.16 16.77 -5.19
CA CYS A 137 -7.16 15.74 -4.98
C CYS A 137 -8.29 15.86 -5.99
N ASP A 138 -8.52 14.81 -6.76
CA ASP A 138 -9.58 14.73 -7.77
C ASP A 138 -10.98 14.77 -7.14
N PHE A 139 -11.12 14.36 -5.88
CA PHE A 139 -12.38 14.39 -5.12
C PHE A 139 -12.71 15.76 -4.51
N ARG A 140 -11.87 16.78 -4.71
CA ARG A 140 -12.11 18.13 -4.18
C ARG A 140 -13.48 18.71 -4.53
N PRO A 141 -14.04 18.53 -5.74
CA PRO A 141 -15.39 19.00 -6.06
C PRO A 141 -16.47 18.39 -5.17
N VAL A 142 -16.34 17.12 -4.80
CA VAL A 142 -17.28 16.39 -3.94
C VAL A 142 -17.17 16.87 -2.48
N CYS A 143 -15.95 17.06 -1.99
CA CYS A 143 -15.71 17.52 -0.62
C CYS A 143 -16.04 19.01 -0.41
N GLY A 144 -16.11 19.78 -1.49
CA GLY A 144 -16.32 21.23 -1.46
C GLY A 144 -15.13 22.04 -0.94
N PRO A 145 -15.29 23.38 -0.83
CA PRO A 145 -14.21 24.26 -0.47
C PRO A 145 -13.76 24.07 0.98
N MET A 146 -12.48 24.27 1.23
CA MET A 146 -11.88 24.30 2.57
C MET A 146 -12.04 22.98 3.36
N ALA A 147 -12.08 21.83 2.71
CA ALA A 147 -12.27 20.52 3.36
C ALA A 147 -11.24 20.27 4.47
N GLU A 148 -9.95 20.54 4.24
CA GLU A 148 -8.90 20.40 5.27
C GLU A 148 -9.21 21.21 6.53
N ARG A 149 -9.62 22.49 6.37
CA ARG A 149 -9.93 23.37 7.49
C ARG A 149 -11.19 22.92 8.25
N ARG A 150 -12.21 22.41 7.53
CA ARG A 150 -13.43 21.89 8.18
C ARG A 150 -13.11 20.64 9.00
N ILE A 151 -12.36 19.70 8.43
CA ILE A 151 -12.01 18.43 9.07
C ILE A 151 -11.08 18.66 10.27
N SER A 152 -10.13 19.59 10.18
CA SER A 152 -9.26 19.93 11.31
C SER A 152 -10.00 20.48 12.54
N ARG A 153 -11.23 20.98 12.36
CA ARG A 153 -12.08 21.52 13.42
C ARG A 153 -13.01 20.49 14.08
N ILE A 154 -13.08 19.28 13.54
CA ILE A 154 -13.91 18.22 14.13
C ILE A 154 -13.34 17.85 15.49
N LYS A 155 -14.14 18.04 16.55
CA LYS A 155 -13.72 17.81 17.95
C LYS A 155 -13.61 16.33 18.29
N SER A 156 -14.57 15.51 17.86
CA SER A 156 -14.52 14.06 18.04
C SER A 156 -13.91 13.39 16.81
N ARG A 157 -12.89 12.56 17.04
CA ARG A 157 -12.23 11.76 16.01
C ARG A 157 -12.48 10.27 16.17
N GLU A 158 -13.39 9.89 17.07
CA GLU A 158 -13.73 8.50 17.34
C GLU A 158 -14.06 7.70 16.06
N PRO A 159 -14.90 8.23 15.14
CA PRO A 159 -15.17 7.52 13.89
C PRO A 159 -13.96 7.38 12.98
N LEU A 160 -12.88 8.15 13.20
CA LEU A 160 -11.64 8.10 12.44
C LEU A 160 -10.55 7.29 13.17
N ALA A 161 -10.86 6.59 14.25
CA ALA A 161 -9.87 5.91 15.09
C ALA A 161 -9.01 4.93 14.30
N ASP A 162 -9.61 4.09 13.47
CA ASP A 162 -8.92 3.12 12.62
C ASP A 162 -7.96 3.80 11.64
N LEU A 163 -8.37 4.90 11.00
CA LEU A 163 -7.53 5.65 10.09
C LEU A 163 -6.38 6.35 10.81
N ILE A 164 -6.64 6.88 12.00
CA ILE A 164 -5.61 7.50 12.85
C ILE A 164 -4.58 6.46 13.28
N GLU A 165 -5.03 5.26 13.65
CA GLU A 165 -4.17 4.14 14.01
C GLU A 165 -3.31 3.70 12.82
N LEU A 166 -3.93 3.52 11.64
CA LEU A 166 -3.21 3.20 10.41
C LEU A 166 -2.09 4.21 10.12
N ARG A 167 -2.38 5.50 10.26
CA ARG A 167 -1.41 6.59 10.01
C ARG A 167 -0.22 6.63 10.97
N LYS A 168 -0.34 6.02 12.14
CA LYS A 168 0.76 5.91 13.13
C LYS A 168 1.67 4.71 12.87
N ARG A 169 1.24 3.74 12.08
CA ARG A 169 2.01 2.53 11.81
C ARG A 169 3.29 2.85 11.02
N PRO A 170 4.42 2.27 11.42
CA PRO A 170 5.72 2.48 10.77
C PRO A 170 5.79 2.00 9.33
#